data_c5bd943ed65b39e7dd20bd56e5e637ed
#
_entry.id   c5bd943ed65b39e7dd20bd56e5e637ed
#
_cell.length_a   1.000
_cell.length_b   1.000
_cell.length_c   1.000
_cell.angle_alpha   90.00
_cell.angle_beta   90.00
_cell.angle_gamma   90.00
#
_symmetry.space_group_name_H-M   'P 1'
#
loop_
_entity.id
_entity.type
_entity.pdbx_description
1 polymer ?
#
loop_
_entity_poly.entity_id
_entity_poly.type
_entity_poly.pdbx_seq_one_letter_code
_entity_poly.pdbx_strand_id
1 'polypeptide(L)'
;MGYDLIKNKMKILAVIPARAGSKGIPNKNIRLIHNKPLIYYAIQNALNSRYITDVVVSTDSPEVEIIASQMNVNVKKRNIALCGDSITLDSVVNDVASGYDCDYVVTMQPTSPTLTATTLDNAIEYTIKNELDTLISVVNHPHLSWGDEQGKRIPNYSKRLNRQYLPPYYLETGAFLISKAEVVTSHSRIGKKVDVYVIPEEEAIDIDTFSDLMVADVLLQKKKVAIYVNGNNKRGLGHIYRALEIADEFYTKPDIYYDINQTNVKMFGFTTHNLIGVNGFGELLSKLQEKEYNLLIND
;
A
#
# COMPACT_ATOMS: atom_id res chain seq x y z
N MET A 1 -14.88 -18.42 -6.36
CA MET A 1 -15.50 -19.13 -5.21
C MET A 1 -15.07 -18.56 -3.84
N GLY A 2 -13.84 -18.04 -3.63
CA GLY A 2 -13.43 -17.43 -2.36
C GLY A 2 -14.01 -16.03 -2.11
N TYR A 3 -14.12 -15.21 -3.13
CA TYR A 3 -14.55 -13.81 -3.04
C TYR A 3 -15.97 -13.64 -2.47
N ASP A 4 -16.95 -14.37 -2.99
CA ASP A 4 -18.35 -14.25 -2.57
C ASP A 4 -18.59 -14.77 -1.15
N LEU A 5 -17.76 -15.72 -0.67
CA LEU A 5 -17.85 -16.27 0.68
C LEU A 5 -17.35 -15.28 1.75
N ILE A 6 -16.31 -14.51 1.44
CA ILE A 6 -15.77 -13.51 2.37
C ILE A 6 -16.73 -12.32 2.46
N LYS A 7 -17.16 -11.78 1.32
CA LYS A 7 -18.02 -10.58 1.26
C LYS A 7 -19.38 -10.77 1.91
N ASN A 8 -19.97 -11.97 1.88
CA ASN A 8 -21.30 -12.24 2.40
C ASN A 8 -21.34 -12.70 3.87
N LYS A 9 -20.21 -12.93 4.52
CA LYS A 9 -20.13 -13.50 5.88
C LYS A 9 -19.30 -12.70 6.88
N MET A 10 -18.40 -11.83 6.44
CA MET A 10 -17.46 -11.15 7.35
C MET A 10 -17.71 -9.66 7.39
N LYS A 11 -17.74 -9.09 8.59
CA LYS A 11 -17.80 -7.65 8.85
C LYS A 11 -16.39 -7.15 9.15
N ILE A 12 -15.86 -6.28 8.31
CA ILE A 12 -14.50 -5.78 8.42
C ILE A 12 -14.55 -4.26 8.61
N LEU A 13 -14.11 -3.81 9.77
CA LEU A 13 -14.07 -2.42 10.18
C LEU A 13 -12.70 -1.81 9.88
N ALA A 14 -12.65 -0.76 9.06
CA ALA A 14 -11.45 0.08 8.94
C ALA A 14 -11.48 1.19 10.00
N VAL A 15 -10.43 1.29 10.79
CA VAL A 15 -10.20 2.37 11.76
C VAL A 15 -9.03 3.21 11.29
N ILE A 16 -9.27 4.52 11.06
CA ILE A 16 -8.27 5.48 10.61
C ILE A 16 -8.03 6.49 11.74
N PRO A 17 -6.98 6.30 12.56
CA PRO A 17 -6.66 7.23 13.65
C PRO A 17 -5.95 8.48 13.11
N ALA A 18 -6.57 9.64 13.26
CA ALA A 18 -6.07 10.91 12.75
C ALA A 18 -6.22 12.03 13.80
N ARG A 19 -5.29 12.11 14.76
CA ARG A 19 -5.32 13.16 15.77
C ARG A 19 -4.85 14.52 15.24
N ALA A 20 -5.26 15.58 15.90
CA ALA A 20 -4.63 16.90 15.77
C ALA A 20 -3.20 16.88 16.32
N GLY A 21 -2.41 17.91 16.06
CA GLY A 21 -1.14 18.17 16.75
C GLY A 21 0.01 17.21 16.42
N SER A 22 0.21 16.87 15.13
CA SER A 22 1.39 16.12 14.67
C SER A 22 2.69 16.90 14.96
N LYS A 23 3.71 16.23 15.55
CA LYS A 23 4.97 16.86 15.94
C LYS A 23 5.96 17.06 14.80
N GLY A 24 6.13 16.08 13.93
CA GLY A 24 7.11 16.11 12.84
C GLY A 24 6.72 17.09 11.73
N ILE A 25 5.48 17.01 11.27
CA ILE A 25 4.93 17.89 10.25
C ILE A 25 3.67 18.55 10.84
N PRO A 26 3.64 19.90 10.98
CA PRO A 26 2.44 20.59 11.48
C PRO A 26 1.22 20.28 10.61
N ASN A 27 0.09 19.96 11.27
CA ASN A 27 -1.17 19.64 10.62
C ASN A 27 -1.07 18.51 9.60
N LYS A 28 -0.23 17.50 9.87
CA LYS A 28 0.13 16.42 8.92
C LYS A 28 -1.07 15.81 8.22
N ASN A 29 -2.12 15.44 8.95
CA ASN A 29 -3.28 14.71 8.39
C ASN A 29 -4.10 15.50 7.37
N ILE A 30 -4.08 16.84 7.46
CA ILE A 30 -4.80 17.73 6.54
C ILE A 30 -3.89 18.41 5.53
N ARG A 31 -2.57 18.18 5.62
CA ARG A 31 -1.61 18.73 4.68
C ARG A 31 -1.86 18.19 3.29
N LEU A 32 -1.82 19.08 2.30
CA LEU A 32 -2.03 18.68 0.92
C LEU A 32 -0.80 17.95 0.37
N ILE A 33 -1.06 16.83 -0.26
CA ILE A 33 -0.14 16.06 -1.07
C ILE A 33 -0.87 15.71 -2.36
N HIS A 34 -0.27 15.97 -3.51
CA HIS A 34 -0.92 15.82 -4.80
C HIS A 34 -2.37 16.37 -4.83
N ASN A 35 -2.52 17.60 -4.30
CA ASN A 35 -3.80 18.36 -4.23
C ASN A 35 -4.91 17.71 -3.38
N LYS A 36 -4.60 16.73 -2.54
CA LYS A 36 -5.55 16.11 -1.60
C LYS A 36 -4.99 16.15 -0.18
N PRO A 37 -5.83 16.30 0.87
CA PRO A 37 -5.39 16.13 2.24
C PRO A 37 -4.79 14.73 2.47
N LEU A 38 -3.75 14.62 3.29
CA LEU A 38 -3.08 13.34 3.51
C LEU A 38 -4.05 12.22 3.95
N ILE A 39 -4.99 12.53 4.84
CA ILE A 39 -6.00 11.56 5.31
C ILE A 39 -6.91 11.04 4.19
N TYR A 40 -7.10 11.81 3.11
CA TYR A 40 -7.91 11.41 1.97
C TYR A 40 -7.52 10.05 1.42
N TYR A 41 -6.22 9.77 1.32
CA TYR A 41 -5.71 8.53 0.72
C TYR A 41 -6.07 7.29 1.54
N ALA A 42 -5.93 7.34 2.86
CA ALA A 42 -6.33 6.23 3.72
C ALA A 42 -7.85 5.99 3.67
N ILE A 43 -8.66 7.04 3.68
CA ILE A 43 -10.12 6.94 3.54
C ILE A 43 -10.49 6.35 2.18
N GLN A 44 -9.88 6.88 1.10
CA GLN A 44 -10.18 6.43 -0.25
C GLN A 44 -9.80 4.96 -0.48
N ASN A 45 -8.65 4.51 0.06
CA ASN A 45 -8.25 3.11 -0.02
C ASN A 45 -9.19 2.19 0.76
N ALA A 46 -9.64 2.62 1.95
CA ALA A 46 -10.63 1.87 2.71
C ALA A 46 -11.97 1.75 1.96
N LEU A 47 -12.45 2.85 1.36
CA LEU A 47 -13.69 2.87 0.57
C LEU A 47 -13.60 2.05 -0.73
N ASN A 48 -12.42 1.99 -1.35
CA ASN A 48 -12.17 1.23 -2.58
C ASN A 48 -11.91 -0.26 -2.32
N SER A 49 -11.72 -0.68 -1.06
CA SER A 49 -11.55 -2.08 -0.72
C SER A 49 -12.85 -2.87 -0.97
N ARG A 50 -12.70 -4.06 -1.52
CA ARG A 50 -13.81 -4.99 -1.77
C ARG A 50 -14.34 -5.65 -0.49
N TYR A 51 -13.59 -5.63 0.59
CA TYR A 51 -13.84 -6.38 1.82
C TYR A 51 -14.24 -5.51 3.01
N ILE A 52 -13.81 -4.25 3.05
CA ILE A 52 -14.15 -3.34 4.15
C ILE A 52 -15.65 -3.01 4.09
N THR A 53 -16.33 -3.23 5.22
CA THR A 53 -17.78 -2.97 5.34
C THR A 53 -18.07 -1.61 5.95
N ASP A 54 -17.23 -1.17 6.88
CA ASP A 54 -17.37 0.07 7.62
C ASP A 54 -16.04 0.82 7.71
N VAL A 55 -16.09 2.13 7.55
CA VAL A 55 -14.93 3.02 7.67
C VAL A 55 -15.18 4.06 8.74
N VAL A 56 -14.30 4.14 9.73
CA VAL A 56 -14.39 5.10 10.84
C VAL A 56 -13.11 5.87 11.00
N VAL A 57 -13.21 7.18 10.96
CA VAL A 57 -12.11 8.09 11.30
C VAL A 57 -12.20 8.45 12.78
N SER A 58 -11.15 8.16 13.56
CA SER A 58 -11.06 8.59 14.97
C SER A 58 -10.22 9.86 15.07
N THR A 59 -10.85 10.97 15.43
CA THR A 59 -10.19 12.30 15.44
C THR A 59 -10.68 13.23 16.55
N ASP A 60 -9.82 14.15 16.93
CA ASP A 60 -10.08 15.34 17.74
C ASP A 60 -9.93 16.65 16.93
N SER A 61 -9.62 16.56 15.61
CA SER A 61 -9.49 17.72 14.71
C SER A 61 -10.81 18.01 13.99
N PRO A 62 -11.37 19.22 14.13
CA PRO A 62 -12.55 19.65 13.38
C PRO A 62 -12.35 19.59 11.85
N GLU A 63 -11.14 19.90 11.38
CA GLU A 63 -10.84 19.87 9.94
C GLU A 63 -10.85 18.44 9.39
N VAL A 64 -10.31 17.48 10.14
CA VAL A 64 -10.36 16.06 9.79
C VAL A 64 -11.80 15.55 9.80
N GLU A 65 -12.61 15.98 10.78
CA GLU A 65 -14.04 15.65 10.85
C GLU A 65 -14.80 16.13 9.61
N ILE A 66 -14.52 17.37 9.15
CA ILE A 66 -15.12 17.91 7.92
C ILE A 66 -14.74 17.07 6.72
N ILE A 67 -13.45 16.74 6.55
CA ILE A 67 -12.96 15.95 5.41
C ILE A 67 -13.62 14.56 5.40
N ALA A 68 -13.63 13.88 6.54
CA ALA A 68 -14.24 12.56 6.67
C ALA A 68 -15.76 12.60 6.34
N SER A 69 -16.47 13.62 6.83
CA SER A 69 -17.89 13.84 6.54
C SER A 69 -18.14 14.10 5.05
N GLN A 70 -17.29 14.87 4.38
CA GLN A 70 -17.38 15.11 2.93
C GLN A 70 -17.12 13.85 2.11
N MET A 71 -16.38 12.89 2.64
CA MET A 71 -16.13 11.57 2.03
C MET A 71 -17.18 10.52 2.44
N ASN A 72 -18.24 10.90 3.17
CA ASN A 72 -19.32 10.04 3.65
C ASN A 72 -18.85 8.84 4.49
N VAL A 73 -17.83 9.03 5.33
CA VAL A 73 -17.37 8.02 6.29
C VAL A 73 -17.73 8.43 7.72
N ASN A 74 -17.88 7.43 8.58
CA ASN A 74 -18.21 7.66 9.98
C ASN A 74 -17.08 8.34 10.73
N VAL A 75 -17.42 9.23 11.65
CA VAL A 75 -16.45 9.89 12.53
C VAL A 75 -16.72 9.50 13.98
N LYS A 76 -15.71 8.99 14.64
CA LYS A 76 -15.64 8.84 16.09
C LYS A 76 -14.88 10.01 16.67
N LYS A 77 -15.59 10.94 17.31
CA LYS A 77 -14.95 12.03 18.05
C LYS A 77 -14.14 11.45 19.19
N ARG A 78 -12.82 11.67 19.14
CA ARG A 78 -11.88 11.09 20.09
C ARG A 78 -12.01 11.76 21.45
N ASN A 79 -12.09 10.96 22.50
CA ASN A 79 -12.04 11.51 23.87
C ASN A 79 -10.68 12.17 24.10
N ILE A 80 -10.66 13.32 24.78
CA ILE A 80 -9.45 14.08 25.07
C ILE A 80 -8.39 13.23 25.82
N ALA A 81 -8.82 12.29 26.64
CA ALA A 81 -7.94 11.35 27.34
C ALA A 81 -7.16 10.43 26.40
N LEU A 82 -7.64 10.25 25.13
CA LEU A 82 -7.00 9.43 24.09
C LEU A 82 -6.18 10.26 23.09
N CYS A 83 -6.03 11.58 23.31
CA CYS A 83 -5.32 12.48 22.39
C CYS A 83 -3.84 12.70 22.77
N GLY A 84 -3.43 12.26 23.97
CA GLY A 84 -2.07 12.44 24.49
C GLY A 84 -1.00 11.68 23.70
N ASP A 85 0.25 12.18 23.73
CA ASP A 85 1.38 11.57 23.03
C ASP A 85 1.80 10.20 23.57
N SER A 86 1.50 9.90 24.83
CA SER A 86 1.77 8.61 25.46
C SER A 86 0.70 7.56 25.22
N ILE A 87 -0.40 7.94 24.56
CA ILE A 87 -1.50 7.02 24.28
C ILE A 87 -1.15 6.16 23.07
N THR A 88 -1.24 4.84 23.24
CA THR A 88 -1.00 3.87 22.19
C THR A 88 -2.16 3.83 21.18
N LEU A 89 -1.86 3.44 19.95
CA LEU A 89 -2.91 3.20 18.94
C LEU A 89 -3.88 2.10 19.37
N ASP A 90 -3.44 1.16 20.21
CA ASP A 90 -4.28 0.08 20.72
C ASP A 90 -5.50 0.62 21.46
N SER A 91 -5.29 1.57 22.38
CA SER A 91 -6.37 2.23 23.13
C SER A 91 -7.35 2.96 22.21
N VAL A 92 -6.83 3.66 21.18
CA VAL A 92 -7.64 4.42 20.23
C VAL A 92 -8.47 3.49 19.33
N VAL A 93 -7.85 2.41 18.85
CA VAL A 93 -8.55 1.44 17.99
C VAL A 93 -9.60 0.68 18.77
N ASN A 94 -9.30 0.28 20.01
CA ASN A 94 -10.26 -0.37 20.91
C ASN A 94 -11.47 0.51 21.23
N ASP A 95 -11.27 1.83 21.46
CA ASP A 95 -12.37 2.78 21.68
C ASP A 95 -13.35 2.84 20.50
N VAL A 96 -12.83 2.70 19.27
CA VAL A 96 -13.67 2.63 18.08
C VAL A 96 -14.31 1.25 17.95
N ALA A 97 -13.51 0.19 17.96
CA ALA A 97 -13.93 -1.18 17.65
C ALA A 97 -14.99 -1.70 18.61
N SER A 98 -14.92 -1.31 19.90
CA SER A 98 -15.91 -1.70 20.92
C SER A 98 -17.35 -1.22 20.63
N GLY A 99 -17.52 -0.26 19.74
CA GLY A 99 -18.84 0.23 19.29
C GLY A 99 -19.39 -0.44 18.03
N TYR A 100 -18.65 -1.42 17.46
CA TYR A 100 -19.00 -2.07 16.20
C TYR A 100 -19.06 -3.59 16.35
N ASP A 101 -20.06 -4.19 15.70
CA ASP A 101 -20.12 -5.64 15.51
C ASP A 101 -19.30 -6.00 14.26
N CYS A 102 -18.06 -6.44 14.47
CA CYS A 102 -17.16 -6.79 13.37
C CYS A 102 -16.30 -8.03 13.70
N ASP A 103 -15.89 -8.74 12.66
CA ASP A 103 -15.02 -9.93 12.76
C ASP A 103 -13.53 -9.55 12.77
N TYR A 104 -13.18 -8.54 11.95
CA TYR A 104 -11.81 -8.03 11.82
C TYR A 104 -11.79 -6.49 11.90
N VAL A 105 -10.71 -5.98 12.45
CA VAL A 105 -10.38 -4.55 12.49
C VAL A 105 -9.12 -4.30 11.67
N VAL A 106 -9.20 -3.43 10.70
CA VAL A 106 -8.06 -2.95 9.89
C VAL A 106 -7.70 -1.55 10.38
N THR A 107 -6.59 -1.42 11.07
CA THR A 107 -6.04 -0.10 11.40
C THR A 107 -5.23 0.41 10.23
N MET A 108 -5.57 1.58 9.69
CA MET A 108 -4.86 2.23 8.57
C MET A 108 -4.36 3.60 9.00
N GLN A 109 -3.06 3.86 8.87
CA GLN A 109 -2.52 5.17 9.23
C GLN A 109 -2.56 6.13 8.04
N PRO A 110 -2.98 7.40 8.25
CA PRO A 110 -2.95 8.41 7.19
C PRO A 110 -1.56 8.65 6.59
N THR A 111 -0.52 8.31 7.33
CA THR A 111 0.89 8.51 6.94
C THR A 111 1.38 7.62 5.81
N SER A 112 0.57 6.66 5.37
CA SER A 112 0.89 5.73 4.27
C SER A 112 -0.01 5.97 3.04
N PRO A 113 0.10 7.13 2.35
CA PRO A 113 -0.80 7.52 1.27
C PRO A 113 -0.61 6.72 -0.03
N THR A 114 0.52 6.05 -0.17
CA THR A 114 0.89 5.28 -1.36
C THR A 114 0.37 3.84 -1.34
N LEU A 115 -0.17 3.36 -0.21
CA LEU A 115 -0.84 2.07 -0.13
C LEU A 115 -1.98 1.99 -1.17
N THR A 116 -2.14 0.85 -1.84
CA THR A 116 -3.25 0.62 -2.77
C THR A 116 -4.36 -0.25 -2.16
N ALA A 117 -5.59 -0.04 -2.61
CA ALA A 117 -6.72 -0.90 -2.20
C ALA A 117 -6.50 -2.37 -2.63
N THR A 118 -5.81 -2.60 -3.74
CA THR A 118 -5.49 -3.96 -4.21
C THR A 118 -4.56 -4.68 -3.24
N THR A 119 -3.49 -4.03 -2.78
CA THR A 119 -2.57 -4.61 -1.78
C THR A 119 -3.28 -4.87 -0.46
N LEU A 120 -4.13 -3.95 -0.02
CA LEU A 120 -4.95 -4.10 1.17
C LEU A 120 -5.90 -5.29 1.06
N ASP A 121 -6.62 -5.42 -0.05
CA ASP A 121 -7.53 -6.54 -0.31
C ASP A 121 -6.81 -7.88 -0.29
N ASN A 122 -5.65 -7.98 -0.93
CA ASN A 122 -4.84 -9.20 -0.94
C ASN A 122 -4.37 -9.57 0.47
N ALA A 123 -4.03 -8.58 1.30
CA ALA A 123 -3.64 -8.79 2.69
C ALA A 123 -4.82 -9.28 3.55
N ILE A 124 -6.02 -8.73 3.33
CA ILE A 124 -7.26 -9.19 4.00
C ILE A 124 -7.55 -10.65 3.61
N GLU A 125 -7.50 -10.98 2.32
CA GLU A 125 -7.68 -12.36 1.85
C GLU A 125 -6.66 -13.31 2.49
N TYR A 126 -5.39 -12.91 2.54
CA TYR A 126 -4.32 -13.69 3.16
C TYR A 126 -4.60 -13.94 4.65
N THR A 127 -5.03 -12.90 5.38
CA THR A 127 -5.37 -13.00 6.80
C THR A 127 -6.47 -14.02 7.05
N ILE A 128 -7.56 -13.92 6.29
CA ILE A 128 -8.74 -14.78 6.45
C ILE A 128 -8.42 -16.23 6.04
N LYS A 129 -7.77 -16.41 4.89
CA LYS A 129 -7.40 -17.74 4.37
C LYS A 129 -6.48 -18.51 5.32
N ASN A 130 -5.58 -17.82 6.00
CA ASN A 130 -4.65 -18.43 6.94
C ASN A 130 -5.16 -18.40 8.38
N GLU A 131 -6.39 -17.93 8.63
CA GLU A 131 -7.00 -17.83 9.96
C GLU A 131 -6.10 -17.14 10.99
N LEU A 132 -5.44 -16.04 10.58
CA LEU A 132 -4.54 -15.28 11.43
C LEU A 132 -5.32 -14.45 12.44
N ASP A 133 -4.76 -14.32 13.63
CA ASP A 133 -5.27 -13.38 14.62
C ASP A 133 -4.81 -11.97 14.31
N THR A 134 -3.59 -11.82 13.77
CA THR A 134 -3.02 -10.52 13.39
C THR A 134 -2.11 -10.65 12.17
N LEU A 135 -2.23 -9.70 11.24
CA LEU A 135 -1.33 -9.51 10.11
C LEU A 135 -0.79 -8.08 10.12
N ILE A 136 0.52 -7.93 9.95
CA ILE A 136 1.20 -6.64 10.01
C ILE A 136 1.86 -6.35 8.65
N SER A 137 1.65 -5.15 8.11
CA SER A 137 2.32 -4.72 6.88
C SER A 137 3.79 -4.44 7.12
N VAL A 138 4.65 -5.02 6.29
CA VAL A 138 6.10 -4.85 6.35
C VAL A 138 6.69 -4.61 4.97
N VAL A 139 7.88 -4.01 4.95
CA VAL A 139 8.76 -4.00 3.78
C VAL A 139 9.97 -4.86 4.06
N ASN A 140 10.41 -5.63 3.06
CA ASN A 140 11.67 -6.37 3.17
C ASN A 140 12.82 -5.47 2.74
N HIS A 141 13.59 -4.98 3.72
CA HIS A 141 14.68 -4.03 3.50
C HIS A 141 16.03 -4.58 4.01
N PRO A 142 16.63 -5.59 3.32
CA PRO A 142 17.90 -6.18 3.75
C PRO A 142 19.00 -5.13 3.80
N HIS A 143 19.54 -4.91 5.00
CA HIS A 143 20.59 -3.93 5.23
C HIS A 143 21.54 -4.37 6.34
N LEU A 144 22.79 -3.91 6.25
CA LEU A 144 23.76 -4.08 7.34
C LEU A 144 23.43 -3.06 8.43
N SER A 145 23.12 -3.51 9.63
CA SER A 145 22.73 -2.65 10.74
C SER A 145 23.65 -2.85 11.95
N TRP A 146 23.60 -1.87 12.86
CA TRP A 146 24.37 -1.87 14.10
C TRP A 146 23.41 -1.69 15.27
N GLY A 147 23.63 -2.43 16.35
CA GLY A 147 22.96 -2.26 17.63
C GLY A 147 23.80 -1.46 18.61
N ASP A 148 23.19 -1.08 19.74
CA ASP A 148 23.87 -0.53 20.89
C ASP A 148 23.63 -1.45 22.09
N GLU A 149 24.73 -1.97 22.67
CA GLU A 149 24.70 -2.71 23.91
C GLU A 149 25.51 -1.96 24.97
N GLN A 150 24.80 -1.35 25.91
CA GLN A 150 25.39 -0.61 27.02
C GLN A 150 26.36 0.48 26.59
N GLY A 151 26.03 1.23 25.52
CA GLY A 151 26.86 2.27 24.96
C GLY A 151 27.97 1.80 24.00
N LYS A 152 28.07 0.47 23.76
CA LYS A 152 28.98 -0.10 22.77
C LYS A 152 28.21 -0.47 21.49
N ARG A 153 28.63 0.12 20.38
CA ARG A 153 28.04 -0.21 19.06
C ARG A 153 28.58 -1.51 18.54
N ILE A 154 27.69 -2.43 18.23
CA ILE A 154 28.00 -3.77 17.71
C ILE A 154 27.26 -4.02 16.41
N PRO A 155 27.85 -4.75 15.44
CA PRO A 155 27.16 -5.11 14.20
C PRO A 155 26.09 -6.18 14.47
N ASN A 156 24.91 -6.02 13.86
CA ASN A 156 23.83 -7.02 13.87
C ASN A 156 24.06 -8.10 12.79
N TYR A 157 25.29 -8.31 12.37
CA TYR A 157 25.67 -9.31 11.36
C TYR A 157 26.99 -9.98 11.74
N SER A 158 27.11 -11.27 11.43
CA SER A 158 28.35 -12.03 11.63
C SER A 158 29.32 -11.93 10.47
N LYS A 159 28.81 -11.70 9.23
CA LYS A 159 29.59 -11.58 8.00
C LYS A 159 29.05 -10.47 7.12
N ARG A 160 29.95 -9.61 6.59
CA ARG A 160 29.58 -8.60 5.59
C ARG A 160 29.33 -9.27 4.24
N LEU A 161 28.07 -9.31 3.83
CA LEU A 161 27.63 -9.81 2.54
C LEU A 161 27.18 -8.66 1.65
N ASN A 162 27.16 -8.87 0.33
CA ASN A 162 26.49 -7.97 -0.59
C ASN A 162 24.98 -8.02 -0.36
N ARG A 163 24.25 -6.92 -0.65
CA ARG A 163 22.81 -6.75 -0.35
C ARG A 163 21.96 -7.94 -0.80
N GLN A 164 22.22 -8.49 -1.97
CA GLN A 164 21.47 -9.62 -2.54
C GLN A 164 21.63 -10.95 -1.78
N TYR A 165 22.63 -11.04 -0.88
CA TYR A 165 22.90 -12.25 -0.08
C TYR A 165 22.60 -12.04 1.41
N LEU A 166 22.09 -10.87 1.80
CA LEU A 166 21.65 -10.62 3.16
C LEU A 166 20.35 -11.38 3.43
N PRO A 167 20.16 -11.87 4.66
CA PRO A 167 18.88 -12.44 5.05
C PRO A 167 17.77 -11.40 4.96
N PRO A 168 16.50 -11.82 4.77
CA PRO A 168 15.37 -10.92 4.85
C PRO A 168 15.38 -10.12 6.17
N TYR A 169 15.05 -8.83 6.07
CA TYR A 169 14.91 -7.94 7.21
C TYR A 169 13.61 -7.16 7.05
N TYR A 170 12.63 -7.50 7.87
CA TYR A 170 11.28 -6.94 7.77
C TYR A 170 11.12 -5.75 8.70
N LEU A 171 10.74 -4.61 8.13
CA LEU A 171 10.42 -3.38 8.86
C LEU A 171 8.91 -3.12 8.75
N GLU A 172 8.25 -2.86 9.87
CA GLU A 172 6.85 -2.44 9.86
C GLU A 172 6.69 -1.09 9.17
N THR A 173 5.64 -0.97 8.36
CA THR A 173 5.42 0.23 7.53
C THR A 173 4.34 1.15 8.08
N GLY A 174 3.55 0.73 9.06
CA GLY A 174 2.40 1.47 9.53
C GLY A 174 1.22 1.54 8.54
N ALA A 175 1.36 1.04 7.32
CA ALA A 175 0.34 1.14 6.29
C ALA A 175 -0.99 0.49 6.73
N PHE A 176 -0.92 -0.72 7.25
CA PHE A 176 -2.04 -1.38 7.91
C PHE A 176 -1.61 -2.40 8.95
N LEU A 177 -2.51 -2.63 9.91
CA LEU A 177 -2.49 -3.75 10.82
C LEU A 177 -3.91 -4.34 10.87
N ILE A 178 -4.05 -5.62 10.51
CA ILE A 178 -5.33 -6.35 10.47
C ILE A 178 -5.38 -7.25 11.70
N SER A 179 -6.42 -7.14 12.52
CA SER A 179 -6.59 -7.96 13.71
C SER A 179 -7.99 -8.55 13.78
N LYS A 180 -8.15 -9.78 14.25
CA LYS A 180 -9.47 -10.25 14.69
C LYS A 180 -10.02 -9.30 15.74
N ALA A 181 -11.30 -8.98 15.69
CA ALA A 181 -11.92 -8.05 16.63
C ALA A 181 -11.76 -8.53 18.09
N GLU A 182 -11.82 -9.84 18.34
CA GLU A 182 -11.68 -10.44 19.67
C GLU A 182 -10.31 -10.24 20.35
N VAL A 183 -9.25 -9.97 19.57
CA VAL A 183 -7.90 -9.72 20.13
C VAL A 183 -7.61 -8.24 20.34
N VAL A 184 -8.50 -7.35 19.85
CA VAL A 184 -8.35 -5.91 20.02
C VAL A 184 -8.75 -5.51 21.43
N THR A 185 -7.78 -4.96 22.16
CA THR A 185 -7.95 -4.45 23.53
C THR A 185 -7.33 -3.06 23.67
N SER A 186 -7.52 -2.42 24.82
CA SER A 186 -6.85 -1.13 25.10
C SER A 186 -5.33 -1.24 25.23
N HIS A 187 -4.76 -2.45 25.29
CA HIS A 187 -3.35 -2.71 25.53
C HIS A 187 -2.64 -3.41 24.38
N SER A 188 -3.40 -4.06 23.49
CA SER A 188 -2.82 -4.79 22.35
C SER A 188 -3.85 -5.01 21.25
N ARG A 189 -3.37 -5.08 20.01
CA ARG A 189 -4.08 -5.57 18.81
C ARG A 189 -3.42 -6.82 18.25
N ILE A 190 -2.48 -7.42 19.01
CA ILE A 190 -1.68 -8.56 18.58
C ILE A 190 -2.21 -9.80 19.26
N GLY A 191 -2.65 -10.77 18.45
CA GLY A 191 -3.11 -12.08 18.92
C GLY A 191 -1.98 -13.10 19.04
N LYS A 192 -2.32 -14.38 19.02
CA LYS A 192 -1.35 -15.49 19.14
C LYS A 192 -0.81 -15.93 17.80
N LYS A 193 -1.67 -16.01 16.77
CA LYS A 193 -1.31 -16.43 15.42
C LYS A 193 -1.04 -15.19 14.57
N VAL A 194 0.21 -14.76 14.56
CA VAL A 194 0.69 -13.53 13.91
C VAL A 194 1.53 -13.85 12.68
N ASP A 195 1.37 -13.08 11.63
CA ASP A 195 2.22 -13.12 10.46
C ASP A 195 2.48 -11.70 9.92
N VAL A 196 3.40 -11.57 8.99
CA VAL A 196 3.72 -10.31 8.31
C VAL A 196 3.38 -10.40 6.83
N TYR A 197 2.93 -9.29 6.25
CA TYR A 197 2.63 -9.18 4.83
C TYR A 197 3.58 -8.19 4.17
N VAL A 198 4.41 -8.70 3.25
CA VAL A 198 5.38 -7.86 2.53
C VAL A 198 4.65 -7.07 1.46
N ILE A 199 4.64 -5.75 1.59
CA ILE A 199 4.08 -4.83 0.59
C ILE A 199 5.17 -4.28 -0.34
N PRO A 200 4.82 -3.80 -1.55
CA PRO A 200 5.76 -3.13 -2.44
C PRO A 200 6.46 -1.95 -1.76
N GLU A 201 7.74 -1.75 -2.03
CA GLU A 201 8.55 -0.68 -1.42
C GLU A 201 7.95 0.72 -1.68
N GLU A 202 7.37 0.93 -2.86
CA GLU A 202 6.66 2.16 -3.21
C GLU A 202 5.34 2.39 -2.44
N GLU A 203 4.73 1.35 -1.90
CA GLU A 203 3.54 1.44 -1.05
C GLU A 203 3.87 1.52 0.44
N ALA A 204 5.16 1.37 0.79
CA ALA A 204 5.65 1.28 2.16
C ALA A 204 6.09 2.64 2.75
N ILE A 205 5.80 3.75 2.09
CA ILE A 205 6.19 5.07 2.57
C ILE A 205 5.37 5.44 3.80
N ASP A 206 6.06 5.70 4.90
CA ASP A 206 5.50 6.27 6.13
C ASP A 206 5.99 7.72 6.28
N ILE A 207 5.07 8.67 6.22
CA ILE A 207 5.39 10.11 6.22
C ILE A 207 5.60 10.59 7.65
N ASP A 208 6.85 10.79 8.04
CA ASP A 208 7.24 11.41 9.31
C ASP A 208 8.01 12.71 9.12
N THR A 209 8.69 12.85 8.00
CA THR A 209 9.50 14.03 7.65
C THR A 209 9.00 14.71 6.38
N PHE A 210 9.48 15.93 6.11
CA PHE A 210 9.23 16.60 4.84
C PHE A 210 9.85 15.88 3.64
N SER A 211 10.95 15.14 3.85
CA SER A 211 11.57 14.31 2.80
C SER A 211 10.63 13.17 2.39
N ASP A 212 10.00 12.51 3.36
CA ASP A 212 9.03 11.45 3.08
C ASP A 212 7.81 12.00 2.32
N LEU A 213 7.35 13.20 2.71
CA LEU A 213 6.26 13.89 2.04
C LEU A 213 6.58 14.16 0.55
N MET A 214 7.82 14.61 0.25
CA MET A 214 8.27 14.84 -1.13
C MET A 214 8.33 13.54 -1.92
N VAL A 215 8.86 12.46 -1.33
CA VAL A 215 8.91 11.15 -1.99
C VAL A 215 7.50 10.63 -2.28
N ALA A 216 6.60 10.71 -1.29
CA ALA A 216 5.22 10.28 -1.47
C ALA A 216 4.48 11.11 -2.53
N ASP A 217 4.71 12.44 -2.62
CA ASP A 217 4.12 13.30 -3.65
C ASP A 217 4.54 12.88 -5.05
N VAL A 218 5.83 12.58 -5.25
CA VAL A 218 6.35 12.04 -6.52
C VAL A 218 5.72 10.70 -6.87
N LEU A 219 5.62 9.79 -5.88
CA LEU A 219 5.02 8.47 -6.09
C LEU A 219 3.53 8.54 -6.43
N LEU A 220 2.77 9.44 -5.81
CA LEU A 220 1.36 9.66 -6.11
C LEU A 220 1.12 10.31 -7.48
N GLN A 221 2.10 11.06 -8.00
CA GLN A 221 2.07 11.62 -9.36
C GLN A 221 2.45 10.59 -10.43
N LYS A 222 2.92 9.42 -10.02
CA LYS A 222 3.40 8.37 -10.90
C LYS A 222 2.32 7.93 -11.88
N LYS A 223 2.55 8.18 -13.16
CA LYS A 223 1.67 7.69 -14.22
C LYS A 223 1.93 6.22 -14.48
N LYS A 224 0.87 5.43 -14.50
CA LYS A 224 0.92 4.05 -14.95
C LYS A 224 0.95 4.05 -16.48
N VAL A 225 2.05 3.60 -17.06
CA VAL A 225 2.29 3.69 -18.51
C VAL A 225 2.26 2.29 -19.11
N ALA A 226 1.55 2.14 -20.22
CA ALA A 226 1.63 0.98 -21.10
C ALA A 226 2.32 1.38 -22.40
N ILE A 227 3.15 0.50 -22.96
CA ILE A 227 3.72 0.63 -24.30
C ILE A 227 3.19 -0.56 -25.11
N TYR A 228 2.58 -0.30 -26.26
CA TYR A 228 2.20 -1.35 -27.19
C TYR A 228 3.11 -1.31 -28.40
N VAL A 229 3.78 -2.41 -28.69
CA VAL A 229 4.75 -2.51 -29.79
C VAL A 229 4.70 -3.88 -30.45
N ASN A 230 4.86 -3.89 -31.75
CA ASN A 230 4.99 -5.11 -32.54
C ASN A 230 6.21 -5.04 -33.47
N GLY A 231 6.92 -6.17 -33.55
CA GLY A 231 8.03 -6.33 -34.47
C GLY A 231 8.21 -7.78 -34.91
N ASN A 232 8.65 -7.98 -36.13
CA ASN A 232 8.98 -9.28 -36.67
C ASN A 232 10.06 -9.19 -37.74
N ASN A 233 10.55 -10.32 -38.22
CA ASN A 233 11.64 -10.38 -39.23
C ASN A 233 11.30 -9.70 -40.55
N LYS A 234 10.03 -9.44 -40.86
CA LYS A 234 9.57 -8.72 -42.07
C LYS A 234 9.49 -7.22 -41.85
N ARG A 235 9.01 -6.77 -40.68
CA ARG A 235 8.86 -5.35 -40.31
C ARG A 235 10.14 -4.78 -39.69
N GLY A 236 11.05 -5.63 -39.24
CA GLY A 236 12.26 -5.23 -38.50
C GLY A 236 12.04 -5.20 -36.99
N LEU A 237 13.13 -5.09 -36.26
CA LEU A 237 13.15 -5.02 -34.79
C LEU A 237 13.30 -3.60 -34.26
N GLY A 238 13.39 -2.59 -35.14
CA GLY A 238 13.61 -1.19 -34.74
C GLY A 238 12.57 -0.65 -33.79
N HIS A 239 11.29 -1.01 -33.99
CA HIS A 239 10.19 -0.62 -33.08
C HIS A 239 10.37 -1.20 -31.68
N ILE A 240 10.76 -2.50 -31.58
CA ILE A 240 11.00 -3.15 -30.30
C ILE A 240 12.14 -2.47 -29.53
N TYR A 241 13.27 -2.20 -30.20
CA TYR A 241 14.42 -1.54 -29.55
C TYR A 241 14.04 -0.13 -29.10
N ARG A 242 13.36 0.64 -29.94
CA ARG A 242 12.89 1.98 -29.56
C ARG A 242 11.90 1.96 -28.40
N ALA A 243 10.98 1.00 -28.37
CA ALA A 243 10.04 0.84 -27.27
C ALA A 243 10.77 0.50 -25.94
N LEU A 244 11.82 -0.33 -25.99
CA LEU A 244 12.65 -0.63 -24.82
C LEU A 244 13.44 0.58 -24.37
N GLU A 245 14.06 1.34 -25.28
CA GLU A 245 14.76 2.58 -24.97
C GLU A 245 13.81 3.62 -24.33
N ILE A 246 12.62 3.80 -24.88
CA ILE A 246 11.60 4.68 -24.29
C ILE A 246 11.20 4.17 -22.89
N ALA A 247 11.04 2.87 -22.72
CA ALA A 247 10.67 2.27 -21.44
C ALA A 247 11.74 2.50 -20.36
N ASP A 248 13.01 2.49 -20.72
CA ASP A 248 14.14 2.72 -19.81
C ASP A 248 14.23 4.17 -19.30
N GLU A 249 13.65 5.15 -20.02
CA GLU A 249 13.60 6.56 -19.61
C GLU A 249 12.55 6.84 -18.51
N PHE A 250 11.64 5.91 -18.26
CA PHE A 250 10.66 6.08 -17.20
C PHE A 250 11.22 5.64 -15.84
N TYR A 251 11.05 6.46 -14.81
CA TYR A 251 11.33 6.08 -13.42
C TYR A 251 10.53 4.86 -12.97
N THR A 252 9.34 4.68 -13.53
CA THR A 252 8.48 3.53 -13.30
C THR A 252 8.45 2.70 -14.55
N LYS A 253 8.86 1.43 -14.43
CA LYS A 253 8.90 0.53 -15.58
C LYS A 253 7.51 0.41 -16.21
N PRO A 254 7.32 0.82 -17.47
CA PRO A 254 6.08 0.57 -18.20
C PRO A 254 5.83 -0.94 -18.38
N ASP A 255 4.55 -1.33 -18.44
CA ASP A 255 4.17 -2.62 -18.98
C ASP A 255 4.27 -2.57 -20.51
N ILE A 256 4.96 -3.52 -21.13
CA ILE A 256 5.12 -3.61 -22.58
C ILE A 256 4.19 -4.69 -23.12
N TYR A 257 3.21 -4.27 -23.89
CA TYR A 257 2.25 -5.14 -24.58
C TYR A 257 2.70 -5.44 -26.00
N TYR A 258 2.47 -6.66 -26.45
CA TYR A 258 2.73 -7.08 -27.83
C TYR A 258 1.69 -8.09 -28.30
N ASP A 259 1.38 -8.10 -29.60
CA ASP A 259 0.48 -9.09 -30.19
C ASP A 259 1.24 -10.40 -30.46
N ILE A 260 0.82 -11.48 -29.82
CA ILE A 260 1.44 -12.81 -29.94
C ILE A 260 1.38 -13.39 -31.36
N ASN A 261 0.46 -12.91 -32.21
CA ASN A 261 0.35 -13.33 -33.60
C ASN A 261 1.33 -12.58 -34.52
N GLN A 262 1.87 -11.44 -34.07
CA GLN A 262 2.76 -10.59 -34.86
C GLN A 262 4.19 -10.58 -34.34
N THR A 263 4.38 -10.83 -33.04
CA THR A 263 5.67 -10.68 -32.36
C THR A 263 5.95 -11.91 -31.50
N ASN A 264 7.13 -12.49 -31.67
CA ASN A 264 7.62 -13.52 -30.75
C ASN A 264 8.32 -12.83 -29.57
N VAL A 265 7.98 -13.22 -28.34
CA VAL A 265 8.58 -12.67 -27.10
C VAL A 265 10.11 -12.72 -27.10
N LYS A 266 10.72 -13.71 -27.75
CA LYS A 266 12.19 -13.82 -27.87
C LYS A 266 12.84 -12.66 -28.61
N MET A 267 12.06 -11.88 -29.37
CA MET A 267 12.58 -10.72 -30.12
C MET A 267 12.90 -9.53 -29.19
N PHE A 268 12.38 -9.50 -27.98
CA PHE A 268 12.72 -8.49 -26.98
C PHE A 268 14.12 -8.72 -26.34
N GLY A 269 14.72 -9.90 -26.56
CA GLY A 269 16.00 -10.25 -25.97
C GLY A 269 15.92 -10.32 -24.43
N PHE A 270 17.03 -9.93 -23.77
CA PHE A 270 17.04 -9.81 -22.32
C PHE A 270 16.52 -8.42 -21.93
N THR A 271 15.43 -8.38 -21.17
CA THR A 271 14.87 -7.14 -20.62
C THR A 271 14.34 -7.37 -19.21
N THR A 272 14.33 -6.32 -18.40
CA THR A 272 13.77 -6.30 -17.06
C THR A 272 12.34 -5.74 -17.02
N HIS A 273 11.80 -5.33 -18.18
CA HIS A 273 10.42 -4.87 -18.31
C HIS A 273 9.44 -6.04 -18.31
N ASN A 274 8.22 -5.76 -17.84
CA ASN A 274 7.13 -6.72 -17.86
C ASN A 274 6.56 -6.84 -19.27
N LEU A 275 6.74 -8.00 -19.92
CA LEU A 275 6.25 -8.27 -21.26
C LEU A 275 4.90 -9.01 -21.21
N ILE A 276 3.87 -8.42 -21.81
CA ILE A 276 2.50 -8.93 -21.76
C ILE A 276 2.01 -9.22 -23.20
N GLY A 277 1.90 -10.50 -23.51
CA GLY A 277 1.31 -10.94 -24.78
C GLY A 277 -0.22 -10.76 -24.78
N VAL A 278 -0.75 -10.26 -25.89
CA VAL A 278 -2.19 -10.14 -26.14
C VAL A 278 -2.56 -10.74 -27.48
N ASN A 279 -3.79 -11.23 -27.61
CA ASN A 279 -4.32 -11.75 -28.85
C ASN A 279 -5.13 -10.67 -29.56
N GLY A 280 -4.41 -9.75 -30.22
CA GLY A 280 -5.00 -8.63 -30.95
C GLY A 280 -5.41 -7.45 -30.09
N PHE A 281 -5.92 -6.41 -30.77
CA PHE A 281 -6.20 -5.10 -30.15
C PHE A 281 -7.39 -5.13 -29.19
N GLY A 282 -8.35 -6.04 -29.38
CA GLY A 282 -9.50 -6.16 -28.46
C GLY A 282 -9.10 -6.59 -27.05
N GLU A 283 -8.22 -7.60 -26.94
CA GLU A 283 -7.70 -8.03 -25.63
C GLU A 283 -6.80 -6.96 -25.01
N LEU A 284 -6.01 -6.23 -25.82
CA LEU A 284 -5.23 -5.09 -25.33
C LEU A 284 -6.13 -4.06 -24.63
N LEU A 285 -7.21 -3.62 -25.29
CA LEU A 285 -8.13 -2.63 -24.73
C LEU A 285 -8.75 -3.10 -23.40
N SER A 286 -9.18 -4.36 -23.34
CA SER A 286 -9.71 -4.92 -22.09
C SER A 286 -8.70 -4.87 -20.94
N LYS A 287 -7.45 -5.28 -21.20
CA LYS A 287 -6.36 -5.24 -20.19
C LYS A 287 -5.96 -3.81 -19.80
N LEU A 288 -6.00 -2.85 -20.74
CA LEU A 288 -5.72 -1.46 -20.44
C LEU A 288 -6.80 -0.85 -19.53
N GLN A 289 -8.07 -1.19 -19.75
CA GLN A 289 -9.17 -0.74 -18.89
C GLN A 289 -9.11 -1.39 -17.51
N GLU A 290 -8.86 -2.70 -17.44
CA GLU A 290 -8.75 -3.43 -16.16
C GLU A 290 -7.63 -2.86 -15.26
N LYS A 291 -6.50 -2.49 -15.86
CA LYS A 291 -5.32 -2.01 -15.14
C LYS A 291 -5.26 -0.49 -14.97
N GLU A 292 -6.22 0.27 -15.50
CA GLU A 292 -6.33 1.73 -15.34
C GLU A 292 -5.05 2.50 -15.70
N TYR A 293 -4.50 2.30 -16.90
CA TYR A 293 -3.33 3.05 -17.35
C TYR A 293 -3.65 4.53 -17.62
N ASN A 294 -2.72 5.40 -17.25
CA ASN A 294 -2.81 6.85 -17.47
C ASN A 294 -2.30 7.26 -18.86
N LEU A 295 -1.40 6.45 -19.44
CA LEU A 295 -0.78 6.73 -20.74
C LEU A 295 -0.57 5.43 -21.50
N LEU A 296 -0.94 5.42 -22.79
CA LEU A 296 -0.57 4.39 -23.75
C LEU A 296 0.34 4.99 -24.80
N ILE A 297 1.53 4.43 -24.98
CA ILE A 297 2.44 4.69 -26.08
C ILE A 297 2.27 3.55 -27.09
N ASN A 298 1.95 3.91 -28.34
CA ASN A 298 1.80 2.95 -29.43
C ASN A 298 2.88 3.20 -30.47
N ASP A 299 3.74 2.23 -30.73
CA ASP A 299 4.83 2.31 -31.71
C ASP A 299 4.75 1.24 -32.83
#